data_92e928db03e76f878113c43e2794b6c7
#
_entry.id   92e928db03e76f878113c43e2794b6c7
#
_cell.length_a   1.000
_cell.length_b   1.000
_cell.length_c   1.000
_cell.angle_alpha   90.00
_cell.angle_beta   90.00
_cell.angle_gamma   90.00
#
_symmetry.space_group_name_H-M   'P 1'
#
loop_
_entity.id
_entity.type
_entity.pdbx_description
1 polymer ?
#
loop_
_entity_poly.entity_id
_entity_poly.type
_entity_poly.pdbx_seq_one_letter_code
_entity_poly.pdbx_strand_id
1 'polypeptide(L)'
;MGWSLGYKTPGFAADIGVTPVGFQYSNVTGGIKFDGMLDQENTWYYSISASSRPVVDSVLSFAGTRDSVTGQTWGAVMSTGARVQLSKDLGGYGVTGSAGLFALNGHNVAANTRADANLGMYWNLVKTNDENLTLGVNAASMFYNKNLSNYTYGQGGYFSPQQYYALTLPLSWAQRSGDFSYRISGALGAQKFSQSASDYFPNNGDLQAAANAAMARVLALGGGGTGTATYEAQSQSGVAYNLSAGGEYQLSRYAFLGGLVQLDNSSNYRQWGAGMYLRFSFYPRTGPVLMPMSPYVSPYGL
;
A
#
# COMPACT_ATOMS: atom_id res chain seq x y z
N MET A 1 13.20 -15.71 6.10
CA MET A 1 12.65 -15.07 7.31
C MET A 1 13.02 -13.60 7.28
N GLY A 2 12.06 -12.66 7.38
CA GLY A 2 12.33 -11.24 7.53
C GLY A 2 12.28 -10.85 9.02
N TRP A 3 12.90 -9.74 9.37
CA TRP A 3 12.83 -9.19 10.71
C TRP A 3 12.74 -7.66 10.66
N SER A 4 12.17 -7.07 11.70
CA SER A 4 12.13 -5.61 11.88
C SER A 4 12.20 -5.26 13.35
N LEU A 5 12.73 -4.07 13.62
CA LEU A 5 12.76 -3.44 14.93
C LEU A 5 12.10 -2.06 14.80
N GLY A 6 11.16 -1.76 15.68
CA GLY A 6 10.46 -0.49 15.71
C GLY A 6 10.47 0.14 17.09
N TYR A 7 10.49 1.46 17.11
CA TYR A 7 10.36 2.29 18.30
C TYR A 7 9.22 3.30 18.09
N LYS A 8 8.35 3.43 19.08
CA LYS A 8 7.20 4.34 19.01
C LYS A 8 6.98 5.04 20.35
N THR A 9 6.82 6.34 20.29
CA THR A 9 6.39 7.22 21.40
C THR A 9 5.24 8.10 20.91
N PRO A 10 4.54 8.84 21.80
CA PRO A 10 3.65 9.91 21.37
C PRO A 10 4.41 10.92 20.48
N GLY A 11 3.90 11.16 19.27
CA GLY A 11 4.47 12.12 18.33
C GLY A 11 5.65 11.63 17.48
N PHE A 12 6.20 10.43 17.75
CA PHE A 12 7.33 9.89 16.97
C PHE A 12 7.25 8.38 16.82
N ALA A 13 7.54 7.89 15.62
CA ALA A 13 7.78 6.47 15.37
C ALA A 13 8.94 6.31 14.37
N ALA A 14 9.74 5.26 14.56
CA ALA A 14 10.78 4.86 13.64
C ALA A 14 10.90 3.33 13.61
N ASP A 15 11.27 2.78 12.46
CA ASP A 15 11.53 1.36 12.32
C ASP A 15 12.63 1.10 11.27
N ILE A 16 13.25 -0.06 11.42
CA ILE A 16 14.22 -0.63 10.48
C ILE A 16 14.00 -2.14 10.40
N GLY A 17 14.21 -2.71 9.21
CA GLY A 17 14.08 -4.14 8.99
C GLY A 17 14.67 -4.59 7.67
N VAL A 18 14.47 -5.85 7.33
CA VAL A 18 14.87 -6.43 6.05
C VAL A 18 13.74 -7.28 5.49
N THR A 19 13.63 -7.30 4.17
CA THR A 19 12.75 -8.25 3.48
C THR A 19 13.22 -9.68 3.71
N PRO A 20 12.36 -10.71 3.55
CA PRO A 20 12.71 -12.08 3.87
C PRO A 20 13.99 -12.56 3.22
N VAL A 21 14.89 -13.11 4.05
CA VAL A 21 16.10 -13.79 3.57
C VAL A 21 15.68 -15.07 2.83
N GLY A 22 16.28 -15.32 1.67
CA GLY A 22 15.93 -16.44 0.77
C GLY A 22 15.16 -16.00 -0.47
N PHE A 23 14.78 -14.73 -0.59
CA PHE A 23 14.33 -14.13 -1.83
C PHE A 23 15.51 -13.96 -2.81
N GLN A 24 15.20 -13.74 -4.10
CA GLN A 24 16.24 -13.42 -5.10
C GLN A 24 17.06 -12.20 -4.68
N TYR A 25 16.41 -11.24 -4.04
CA TYR A 25 17.03 -10.05 -3.46
C TYR A 25 16.44 -9.75 -2.08
N SER A 26 17.30 -9.37 -1.14
CA SER A 26 16.90 -8.88 0.17
C SER A 26 17.21 -7.39 0.27
N ASN A 27 16.24 -6.60 0.70
CA ASN A 27 16.33 -5.15 0.81
C ASN A 27 16.18 -4.70 2.26
N VAL A 28 16.87 -3.63 2.63
CA VAL A 28 16.66 -2.94 3.90
C VAL A 28 15.39 -2.10 3.79
N THR A 29 14.53 -2.20 4.78
CA THR A 29 13.29 -1.42 4.93
C THR A 29 13.40 -0.51 6.14
N GLY A 30 12.67 0.59 6.14
CA GLY A 30 12.62 1.44 7.33
C GLY A 30 11.82 2.71 7.09
N GLY A 31 11.54 3.43 8.17
CA GLY A 31 10.84 4.69 8.09
C GLY A 31 10.87 5.45 9.40
N ILE A 32 10.55 6.72 9.28
CA ILE A 32 10.34 7.65 10.39
C ILE A 32 9.01 8.36 10.20
N LYS A 33 8.34 8.65 11.29
CA LYS A 33 7.09 9.38 11.33
C LYS A 33 7.08 10.34 12.51
N PHE A 34 6.68 11.55 12.22
CA PHE A 34 6.38 12.58 13.22
C PHE A 34 4.91 12.95 13.11
N ASP A 35 4.22 13.00 14.23
CA ASP A 35 2.82 13.40 14.29
C ASP A 35 2.52 14.22 15.54
N GLY A 36 1.51 15.08 15.46
CA GLY A 36 1.15 15.95 16.56
C GLY A 36 0.00 16.89 16.23
N MET A 37 -0.24 17.80 17.15
CA MET A 37 -1.25 18.86 17.02
C MET A 37 -0.56 20.17 16.64
N LEU A 38 -1.19 20.96 15.77
CA LEU A 38 -0.68 22.27 15.33
C LEU A 38 -1.21 23.42 16.16
N ASP A 39 -2.35 23.23 16.84
CA ASP A 39 -3.05 24.26 17.58
C ASP A 39 -3.24 23.87 19.05
N GLN A 40 -3.44 24.89 19.91
CA GLN A 40 -3.69 24.68 21.33
C GLN A 40 -5.05 24.05 21.63
N GLU A 41 -6.00 24.18 20.73
CA GLU A 41 -7.35 23.59 20.83
C GLU A 41 -7.35 22.10 20.44
N ASN A 42 -6.21 21.58 19.96
CA ASN A 42 -6.03 20.20 19.50
C ASN A 42 -7.03 19.77 18.42
N THR A 43 -7.39 20.70 17.54
CA THR A 43 -8.31 20.45 16.43
C THR A 43 -7.60 20.10 15.13
N TRP A 44 -6.38 20.63 14.93
CA TRP A 44 -5.53 20.35 13.78
C TRP A 44 -4.48 19.32 14.11
N TYR A 45 -4.53 18.19 13.41
CA TYR A 45 -3.54 17.12 13.49
C TYR A 45 -2.67 17.11 12.24
N TYR A 46 -1.35 16.93 12.40
CA TYR A 46 -0.42 16.71 11.30
C TYR A 46 0.31 15.37 11.44
N SER A 47 0.73 14.83 10.32
CA SER A 47 1.63 13.68 10.25
C SER A 47 2.58 13.86 9.06
N ILE A 48 3.87 13.72 9.31
CA ILE A 48 4.93 13.75 8.30
C ILE A 48 5.70 12.46 8.42
N SER A 49 5.86 11.75 7.32
CA SER A 49 6.60 10.49 7.29
C SER A 49 7.54 10.42 6.10
N ALA A 50 8.67 9.75 6.31
CA ALA A 50 9.57 9.32 5.24
C ALA A 50 9.85 7.83 5.41
N SER A 51 9.83 7.07 4.33
CA SER A 51 10.01 5.62 4.40
C SER A 51 10.57 5.03 3.12
N SER A 52 11.20 3.88 3.26
CA SER A 52 11.59 2.98 2.18
C SER A 52 10.94 1.63 2.42
N ARG A 53 9.98 1.23 1.56
CA ARG A 53 9.17 0.02 1.72
C ARG A 53 9.18 -0.81 0.44
N PRO A 54 9.18 -2.15 0.54
CA PRO A 54 9.05 -2.99 -0.64
C PRO A 54 7.66 -2.82 -1.27
N VAL A 55 7.61 -2.89 -2.58
CA VAL A 55 6.35 -2.99 -3.32
C VAL A 55 5.90 -4.45 -3.29
N VAL A 56 4.70 -4.71 -2.80
CA VAL A 56 4.19 -6.07 -2.51
C VAL A 56 3.11 -6.55 -3.49
N ASP A 57 2.92 -5.85 -4.62
CA ASP A 57 1.87 -6.14 -5.59
C ASP A 57 2.03 -7.50 -6.28
N SER A 58 3.26 -7.99 -6.42
CA SER A 58 3.57 -9.28 -7.01
C SER A 58 4.84 -9.90 -6.42
N VAL A 59 5.07 -11.20 -6.70
CA VAL A 59 6.33 -11.87 -6.34
C VAL A 59 7.52 -11.17 -7.01
N LEU A 60 7.38 -10.72 -8.26
CA LEU A 60 8.43 -9.97 -8.96
C LEU A 60 8.77 -8.66 -8.24
N SER A 61 7.77 -7.85 -7.92
CA SER A 61 8.00 -6.57 -7.24
C SER A 61 8.54 -6.75 -5.82
N PHE A 62 8.15 -7.81 -5.09
CA PHE A 62 8.53 -8.03 -3.70
C PHE A 62 9.83 -8.80 -3.52
N ALA A 63 9.97 -9.95 -4.18
CA ALA A 63 11.08 -10.88 -3.99
C ALA A 63 12.13 -10.83 -5.10
N GLY A 64 11.74 -10.34 -6.28
CA GLY A 64 12.50 -10.51 -7.51
C GLY A 64 12.33 -11.91 -8.11
N THR A 65 12.82 -12.07 -9.32
CA THR A 65 12.76 -13.33 -10.08
C THR A 65 14.01 -13.56 -10.90
N ARG A 66 14.13 -14.77 -11.44
CA ARG A 66 15.17 -15.17 -12.38
C ARG A 66 14.53 -15.77 -13.62
N ASP A 67 14.93 -15.30 -14.80
CA ASP A 67 14.57 -15.93 -16.07
C ASP A 67 15.31 -17.28 -16.19
N SER A 68 14.56 -18.36 -16.36
CA SER A 68 15.10 -19.71 -16.47
C SER A 68 15.90 -19.96 -17.77
N VAL A 69 15.66 -19.17 -18.82
CA VAL A 69 16.31 -19.31 -20.14
C VAL A 69 17.58 -18.49 -20.20
N THR A 70 17.53 -17.22 -19.87
CA THR A 70 18.67 -16.28 -19.96
C THR A 70 19.50 -16.24 -18.68
N GLY A 71 18.96 -16.70 -17.55
CA GLY A 71 19.57 -16.58 -16.23
C GLY A 71 19.55 -15.16 -15.65
N GLN A 72 18.97 -14.21 -16.34
CA GLN A 72 18.85 -12.82 -15.88
C GLN A 72 17.95 -12.70 -14.65
N THR A 73 18.31 -11.81 -13.75
CA THR A 73 17.57 -11.58 -12.48
C THR A 73 17.14 -10.12 -12.38
N TRP A 74 15.90 -9.87 -11.94
CA TRP A 74 15.37 -8.51 -11.75
C TRP A 74 14.22 -8.50 -10.74
N GLY A 75 13.75 -7.30 -10.35
CA GLY A 75 12.60 -7.12 -9.45
C GLY A 75 13.01 -6.55 -8.09
N ALA A 76 12.31 -6.97 -7.03
CA ALA A 76 12.50 -6.51 -5.65
C ALA A 76 12.51 -4.98 -5.54
N VAL A 77 11.39 -4.37 -5.90
CA VAL A 77 11.23 -2.92 -6.03
C VAL A 77 11.00 -2.29 -4.65
N MET A 78 11.73 -1.23 -4.38
CA MET A 78 11.57 -0.40 -3.18
C MET A 78 10.93 0.93 -3.56
N SER A 79 9.91 1.34 -2.80
CA SER A 79 9.27 2.65 -2.84
C SER A 79 9.81 3.51 -1.70
N THR A 80 10.62 4.51 -2.04
CA THR A 80 11.28 5.40 -1.08
C THR A 80 10.76 6.81 -1.27
N GLY A 81 10.25 7.43 -0.21
CA GLY A 81 9.68 8.77 -0.32
C GLY A 81 9.10 9.31 0.97
N ALA A 82 8.32 10.36 0.84
CA ALA A 82 7.71 11.05 1.96
C ALA A 82 6.22 11.32 1.71
N ARG A 83 5.48 11.44 2.82
CA ARG A 83 4.06 11.80 2.85
C ARG A 83 3.80 12.81 3.95
N VAL A 84 2.95 13.77 3.63
CA VAL A 84 2.40 14.73 4.58
C VAL A 84 0.90 14.53 4.65
N GLN A 85 0.35 14.60 5.85
CA GLN A 85 -1.08 14.56 6.11
C GLN A 85 -1.46 15.68 7.07
N LEU A 86 -2.58 16.32 6.79
CA LEU A 86 -3.24 17.28 7.67
C LEU A 86 -4.68 16.83 7.87
N SER A 87 -5.16 16.95 9.10
CA SER A 87 -6.54 16.63 9.46
C SER A 87 -7.08 17.66 10.43
N LYS A 88 -8.36 17.98 10.31
CA LYS A 88 -9.05 18.84 11.27
C LYS A 88 -10.28 18.12 11.81
N ASP A 89 -10.37 17.98 13.15
CA ASP A 89 -11.57 17.51 13.84
C ASP A 89 -12.45 18.74 14.19
N LEU A 90 -13.71 18.67 13.83
CA LEU A 90 -14.73 19.70 14.06
C LEU A 90 -15.85 19.16 14.98
N GLY A 91 -15.53 18.13 15.78
CA GLY A 91 -16.42 17.48 16.73
C GLY A 91 -17.28 16.39 16.12
N GLY A 92 -18.38 16.73 15.45
CA GLY A 92 -19.26 15.76 14.80
C GLY A 92 -18.75 15.27 13.43
N TYR A 93 -17.84 15.99 12.82
CA TYR A 93 -17.23 15.65 11.53
C TYR A 93 -15.77 16.13 11.47
N GLY A 94 -15.04 15.68 10.49
CA GLY A 94 -13.67 16.14 10.26
C GLY A 94 -13.28 16.03 8.81
N VAL A 95 -12.20 16.72 8.46
CA VAL A 95 -11.61 16.70 7.12
C VAL A 95 -10.16 16.27 7.19
N THR A 96 -9.69 15.60 6.16
CA THR A 96 -8.31 15.15 6.06
C THR A 96 -7.80 15.33 4.64
N GLY A 97 -6.53 15.67 4.51
CA GLY A 97 -5.84 15.74 3.23
C GLY A 97 -4.44 15.16 3.38
N SER A 98 -3.98 14.45 2.38
CA SER A 98 -2.59 13.96 2.34
C SER A 98 -2.02 14.02 0.94
N ALA A 99 -0.69 14.17 0.85
CA ALA A 99 0.06 14.08 -0.39
C ALA A 99 1.37 13.34 -0.14
N GLY A 100 1.81 12.56 -1.14
CA GLY A 100 3.04 11.78 -1.08
C GLY A 100 3.79 11.80 -2.39
N LEU A 101 5.12 11.75 -2.30
CA LEU A 101 6.05 11.61 -3.43
C LEU A 101 7.04 10.50 -3.16
N PHE A 102 7.19 9.58 -4.12
CA PHE A 102 8.00 8.39 -3.98
C PHE A 102 8.81 8.11 -5.25
N ALA A 103 10.07 7.72 -5.05
CA ALA A 103 10.90 7.10 -6.08
C ALA A 103 10.81 5.57 -5.94
N LEU A 104 10.63 4.87 -7.05
CA LEU A 104 10.57 3.42 -7.09
C LEU A 104 11.78 2.89 -7.86
N ASN A 105 12.59 2.09 -7.17
CA ASN A 105 13.79 1.50 -7.70
C ASN A 105 13.85 0.01 -7.35
N GLY A 106 14.27 -0.82 -8.30
CA GLY A 106 14.47 -2.26 -8.12
C GLY A 106 15.74 -2.73 -8.82
N HIS A 107 16.12 -3.98 -8.55
CA HIS A 107 17.27 -4.60 -9.21
C HIS A 107 16.94 -4.85 -10.69
N ASN A 108 17.70 -4.24 -11.60
CA ASN A 108 17.49 -4.34 -13.04
C ASN A 108 16.05 -3.98 -13.48
N VAL A 109 15.37 -3.12 -12.76
CA VAL A 109 14.04 -2.56 -13.06
C VAL A 109 14.22 -1.10 -13.48
N ALA A 110 13.45 -0.64 -14.46
CA ALA A 110 13.45 0.76 -14.84
C ALA A 110 13.01 1.63 -13.65
N ALA A 111 13.76 2.71 -13.36
CA ALA A 111 13.40 3.66 -12.30
C ALA A 111 12.04 4.34 -12.62
N ASN A 112 11.24 4.55 -11.58
CA ASN A 112 9.93 5.19 -11.68
C ASN A 112 9.69 6.18 -10.54
N THR A 113 8.70 7.02 -10.68
CA THR A 113 8.24 7.93 -9.62
C THR A 113 6.73 7.82 -9.46
N ARG A 114 6.26 8.05 -8.24
CA ARG A 114 4.83 8.12 -7.91
C ARG A 114 4.53 9.38 -7.13
N ALA A 115 3.49 10.09 -7.54
CA ALA A 115 2.82 11.12 -6.75
C ALA A 115 1.42 10.64 -6.40
N ASP A 116 0.99 10.83 -5.17
CA ASP A 116 -0.38 10.53 -4.76
C ASP A 116 -0.95 11.62 -3.85
N ALA A 117 -2.28 11.80 -3.88
CA ALA A 117 -2.99 12.70 -3.01
C ALA A 117 -4.34 12.11 -2.62
N ASN A 118 -4.78 12.41 -1.39
CA ASN A 118 -6.09 12.03 -0.87
C ASN A 118 -6.74 13.22 -0.18
N LEU A 119 -8.05 13.35 -0.36
CA LEU A 119 -8.90 14.30 0.35
C LEU A 119 -10.09 13.53 0.90
N GLY A 120 -10.40 13.72 2.18
CA GLY A 120 -11.50 13.01 2.84
C GLY A 120 -12.27 13.92 3.77
N MET A 121 -13.53 13.57 3.95
CA MET A 121 -14.40 14.10 4.97
C MET A 121 -15.08 12.93 5.67
N TYR A 122 -15.23 13.01 6.99
CA TYR A 122 -15.88 11.98 7.77
C TYR A 122 -16.84 12.57 8.80
N TRP A 123 -17.85 11.80 9.14
CA TRP A 123 -18.84 12.10 10.18
C TRP A 123 -18.78 11.03 11.25
N ASN A 124 -18.74 11.45 12.52
CA ASN A 124 -18.85 10.56 13.67
C ASN A 124 -20.33 10.31 13.95
N LEU A 125 -20.88 9.20 13.47
CA LEU A 125 -22.28 8.81 13.69
C LEU A 125 -22.51 8.34 15.12
N VAL A 126 -21.52 7.64 15.70
CA VAL A 126 -21.46 7.26 17.11
C VAL A 126 -20.03 7.53 17.59
N LYS A 127 -19.92 8.19 18.76
CA LYS A 127 -18.62 8.45 19.40
C LYS A 127 -18.82 8.37 20.91
N THR A 128 -18.56 7.20 21.47
CA THR A 128 -18.59 6.93 22.90
C THR A 128 -17.23 6.40 23.38
N ASN A 129 -17.10 6.10 24.66
CA ASN A 129 -15.88 5.50 25.18
C ASN A 129 -15.67 4.06 24.69
N ASP A 130 -16.74 3.36 24.31
CA ASP A 130 -16.73 1.93 23.98
C ASP A 130 -17.15 1.64 22.54
N GLU A 131 -17.58 2.64 21.79
CA GLU A 131 -18.04 2.50 20.41
C GLU A 131 -17.71 3.75 19.58
N ASN A 132 -17.24 3.52 18.36
CA ASN A 132 -17.00 4.57 17.36
C ASN A 132 -17.48 4.07 15.99
N LEU A 133 -18.45 4.78 15.42
CA LEU A 133 -18.96 4.55 14.06
C LEU A 133 -18.74 5.81 13.24
N THR A 134 -17.94 5.71 12.17
CA THR A 134 -17.67 6.80 11.24
C THR A 134 -18.07 6.43 9.83
N LEU A 135 -18.70 7.37 9.13
CA LEU A 135 -18.97 7.34 7.70
C LEU A 135 -18.20 8.46 7.02
N GLY A 136 -17.70 8.26 5.82
CA GLY A 136 -16.95 9.30 5.12
C GLY A 136 -17.18 9.32 3.62
N VAL A 137 -16.54 10.32 3.00
CA VAL A 137 -16.30 10.43 1.54
C VAL A 137 -14.82 10.64 1.36
N ASN A 138 -14.20 9.92 0.44
CA ASN A 138 -12.78 10.04 0.14
C ASN A 138 -12.54 10.09 -1.35
N ALA A 139 -11.76 11.09 -1.81
CA ALA A 139 -11.25 11.20 -3.16
C ALA A 139 -9.74 10.93 -3.15
N ALA A 140 -9.30 10.00 -3.98
CA ALA A 140 -7.91 9.62 -4.13
C ALA A 140 -7.42 9.82 -5.56
N SER A 141 -6.18 10.24 -5.71
CA SER A 141 -5.48 10.29 -7.00
C SER A 141 -4.07 9.75 -6.87
N MET A 142 -3.58 9.11 -7.95
CA MET A 142 -2.24 8.56 -8.00
C MET A 142 -1.70 8.61 -9.44
N PHE A 143 -0.44 8.97 -9.57
CA PHE A 143 0.23 9.19 -10.84
C PHE A 143 1.61 8.56 -10.82
N TYR A 144 1.87 7.67 -11.77
CA TYR A 144 3.21 7.16 -12.02
C TYR A 144 3.78 7.76 -13.32
N ASN A 145 5.09 7.94 -13.35
CA ASN A 145 5.76 8.43 -14.55
C ASN A 145 5.80 7.39 -15.67
N LYS A 146 5.95 6.10 -15.33
CA LYS A 146 6.04 4.99 -16.29
C LYS A 146 5.08 3.87 -15.95
N ASN A 147 4.55 3.20 -16.99
CA ASN A 147 3.86 1.93 -16.82
C ASN A 147 4.90 0.80 -16.75
N LEU A 148 5.05 0.20 -15.58
CA LEU A 148 5.96 -0.92 -15.29
C LEU A 148 5.20 -2.13 -14.71
N SER A 149 3.93 -2.28 -15.08
CA SER A 149 3.03 -3.30 -14.51
C SER A 149 3.25 -4.72 -15.06
N ASN A 150 4.09 -4.85 -16.08
CA ASN A 150 4.33 -6.13 -16.74
C ASN A 150 5.50 -6.91 -16.14
N TYR A 151 5.80 -8.12 -16.69
CA TYR A 151 6.69 -9.11 -16.09
C TYR A 151 7.90 -9.47 -16.95
N THR A 152 8.20 -8.70 -18.00
CA THR A 152 9.41 -8.87 -18.79
C THR A 152 10.60 -8.18 -18.12
N TYR A 153 11.82 -8.55 -18.49
CA TYR A 153 13.04 -8.00 -17.93
C TYR A 153 13.09 -6.46 -18.01
N GLY A 154 13.32 -5.81 -16.88
CA GLY A 154 13.27 -4.36 -16.75
C GLY A 154 11.93 -3.80 -16.28
N GLN A 155 10.84 -4.56 -16.38
CA GLN A 155 9.52 -4.24 -15.81
C GLN A 155 9.50 -4.50 -14.31
N GLY A 156 8.58 -3.87 -13.57
CA GLY A 156 8.50 -3.95 -12.12
C GLY A 156 7.47 -4.94 -11.58
N GLY A 157 6.48 -5.32 -12.38
CA GLY A 157 5.40 -6.21 -11.98
C GLY A 157 4.47 -5.62 -10.91
N TYR A 158 4.32 -4.30 -10.85
CA TYR A 158 3.43 -3.61 -9.90
C TYR A 158 2.47 -2.67 -10.62
N PHE A 159 1.32 -2.43 -10.03
CA PHE A 159 0.32 -1.52 -10.57
C PHE A 159 0.87 -0.09 -10.65
N SER A 160 1.05 0.43 -11.86
CA SER A 160 1.69 1.72 -12.12
C SER A 160 0.96 2.54 -13.19
N PRO A 161 -0.28 2.98 -12.91
CA PRO A 161 -1.05 3.80 -13.83
C PRO A 161 -0.46 5.21 -13.93
N GLN A 162 -0.51 5.81 -15.13
CA GLN A 162 -0.16 7.21 -15.31
C GLN A 162 -1.22 8.14 -14.75
N GLN A 163 -2.46 7.64 -14.65
CA GLN A 163 -3.56 8.33 -13.98
C GLN A 163 -4.44 7.30 -13.27
N TYR A 164 -4.70 7.55 -12.00
CA TYR A 164 -5.67 6.82 -11.19
C TYR A 164 -6.49 7.79 -10.37
N TYR A 165 -7.78 7.61 -10.37
CA TYR A 165 -8.73 8.36 -9.57
C TYR A 165 -9.74 7.40 -8.93
N ALA A 166 -10.07 7.65 -7.67
CA ALA A 166 -11.12 6.94 -6.97
C ALA A 166 -11.94 7.89 -6.11
N LEU A 167 -13.23 7.65 -6.05
CA LEU A 167 -14.17 8.28 -5.11
C LEU A 167 -14.86 7.17 -4.34
N THR A 168 -14.71 7.15 -3.03
CA THR A 168 -15.20 6.07 -2.17
C THR A 168 -15.96 6.62 -0.96
N LEU A 169 -16.84 5.78 -0.41
CA LEU A 169 -17.60 5.98 0.81
C LEU A 169 -17.08 5.02 1.89
N PRO A 170 -16.06 5.42 2.68
CA PRO A 170 -15.56 4.61 3.78
C PRO A 170 -16.53 4.60 4.96
N LEU A 171 -16.70 3.40 5.54
CA LEU A 171 -17.38 3.16 6.80
C LEU A 171 -16.40 2.46 7.75
N SER A 172 -16.32 2.89 8.99
CA SER A 172 -15.52 2.23 10.03
C SER A 172 -16.32 2.14 11.31
N TRP A 173 -16.40 0.94 11.85
CA TRP A 173 -17.05 0.64 13.11
C TRP A 173 -16.07 -0.08 14.04
N ALA A 174 -15.80 0.53 15.18
CA ALA A 174 -14.96 -0.03 16.24
C ALA A 174 -15.76 -0.10 17.52
N GLN A 175 -15.65 -1.21 18.24
CA GLN A 175 -16.31 -1.40 19.53
C GLN A 175 -15.44 -2.23 20.47
N ARG A 176 -15.58 -2.01 21.74
CA ARG A 176 -15.06 -2.90 22.79
C ARG A 176 -16.18 -3.33 23.74
N SER A 177 -16.08 -4.58 24.20
CA SER A 177 -16.99 -5.17 25.19
C SER A 177 -16.19 -6.10 26.09
N GLY A 178 -16.07 -5.75 27.37
CA GLY A 178 -15.23 -6.50 28.31
C GLY A 178 -13.76 -6.60 27.85
N ASP A 179 -13.29 -7.81 27.71
CA ASP A 179 -11.93 -8.13 27.28
C ASP A 179 -11.74 -8.22 25.75
N PHE A 180 -12.76 -7.92 24.97
CA PHE A 180 -12.73 -7.99 23.53
C PHE A 180 -12.90 -6.61 22.90
N SER A 181 -12.07 -6.31 21.88
CA SER A 181 -12.28 -5.17 20.99
C SER A 181 -12.16 -5.59 19.54
N TYR A 182 -12.92 -4.94 18.68
CA TYR A 182 -12.87 -5.18 17.24
C TYR A 182 -13.02 -3.89 16.44
N ARG A 183 -12.62 -3.97 15.18
CA ARG A 183 -12.88 -2.97 14.15
C ARG A 183 -13.28 -3.67 12.87
N ILE A 184 -14.33 -3.17 12.24
CA ILE A 184 -14.72 -3.51 10.86
C ILE A 184 -14.67 -2.22 10.07
N SER A 185 -13.96 -2.21 8.95
CA SER A 185 -13.85 -1.05 8.08
C SER A 185 -14.01 -1.50 6.64
N GLY A 186 -14.68 -0.70 5.84
CA GLY A 186 -14.84 -0.94 4.42
C GLY A 186 -15.07 0.35 3.67
N ALA A 187 -14.83 0.32 2.37
CA ALA A 187 -15.18 1.39 1.48
C ALA A 187 -15.77 0.82 0.19
N LEU A 188 -16.72 1.52 -0.38
CA LEU A 188 -17.31 1.22 -1.68
C LEU A 188 -17.33 2.49 -2.52
N GLY A 189 -17.03 2.40 -3.81
CA GLY A 189 -17.02 3.55 -4.68
C GLY A 189 -16.74 3.23 -6.13
N ALA A 190 -16.31 4.24 -6.87
CA ALA A 190 -15.94 4.14 -8.27
C ALA A 190 -14.45 4.49 -8.43
N GLN A 191 -13.81 3.85 -9.39
CA GLN A 191 -12.44 4.11 -9.78
C GLN A 191 -12.26 4.14 -11.28
N LYS A 192 -11.24 4.87 -11.72
CA LYS A 192 -10.79 4.90 -13.12
C LYS A 192 -9.29 5.00 -13.15
N PHE A 193 -8.66 4.23 -14.04
CA PHE A 193 -7.25 4.38 -14.31
C PHE A 193 -6.93 4.31 -15.81
N SER A 194 -5.78 4.86 -16.18
CA SER A 194 -5.17 4.68 -17.48
C SER A 194 -3.69 4.34 -17.35
N GLN A 195 -3.26 3.41 -18.18
CA GLN A 195 -1.86 3.01 -18.31
C GLN A 195 -1.43 3.26 -19.77
N SER A 196 -0.32 3.95 -19.95
CA SER A 196 0.28 4.17 -21.25
C SER A 196 0.88 2.86 -21.78
N ALA A 197 1.07 2.78 -23.10
CA ALA A 197 1.89 1.73 -23.69
C ALA A 197 3.29 1.71 -23.06
N SER A 198 3.87 0.54 -22.92
CA SER A 198 5.23 0.40 -22.39
C SER A 198 6.04 -0.63 -23.18
N ASP A 199 7.33 -0.37 -23.30
CA ASP A 199 8.27 -1.28 -23.95
C ASP A 199 8.35 -2.63 -23.22
N TYR A 200 8.59 -3.72 -23.94
CA TYR A 200 8.85 -5.02 -23.30
C TYR A 200 10.08 -4.96 -22.39
N PHE A 201 11.14 -4.25 -22.82
CA PHE A 201 12.41 -4.14 -22.11
C PHE A 201 12.79 -2.68 -21.83
N PRO A 202 12.10 -2.01 -20.89
CA PRO A 202 12.15 -0.55 -20.75
C PRO A 202 13.49 0.02 -20.26
N ASN A 203 14.42 -0.82 -19.80
CA ASN A 203 15.76 -0.44 -19.37
C ASN A 203 16.90 -1.14 -20.13
N ASN A 204 16.57 -1.84 -21.24
CA ASN A 204 17.56 -2.54 -22.08
C ASN A 204 17.28 -2.30 -23.56
N GLY A 205 17.97 -1.30 -24.15
CA GLY A 205 17.77 -0.91 -25.54
C GLY A 205 18.10 -2.00 -26.56
N ASP A 206 19.09 -2.83 -26.29
CA ASP A 206 19.50 -3.92 -27.21
C ASP A 206 18.43 -5.02 -27.27
N LEU A 207 17.92 -5.44 -26.10
CA LEU A 207 16.82 -6.40 -26.03
C LEU A 207 15.54 -5.82 -26.66
N GLN A 208 15.26 -4.55 -26.44
CA GLN A 208 14.11 -3.88 -27.03
C GLN A 208 14.23 -3.81 -28.56
N ALA A 209 15.41 -3.45 -29.11
CA ALA A 209 15.65 -3.41 -30.53
C ALA A 209 15.54 -4.80 -31.19
N ALA A 210 16.09 -5.84 -30.55
CA ALA A 210 15.96 -7.22 -31.02
C ALA A 210 14.50 -7.70 -31.02
N ALA A 211 13.74 -7.37 -29.96
CA ALA A 211 12.31 -7.70 -29.87
C ALA A 211 11.49 -6.97 -30.93
N ASN A 212 11.74 -5.68 -31.17
CA ASN A 212 11.10 -4.92 -32.23
C ASN A 212 11.39 -5.52 -33.61
N ALA A 213 12.64 -5.92 -33.90
CA ALA A 213 13.01 -6.58 -35.15
C ALA A 213 12.29 -7.92 -35.33
N ALA A 214 12.12 -8.70 -34.26
CA ALA A 214 11.37 -9.94 -34.26
C ALA A 214 9.89 -9.71 -34.60
N MET A 215 9.25 -8.73 -33.94
CA MET A 215 7.85 -8.39 -34.18
C MET A 215 7.61 -7.84 -35.61
N ALA A 216 8.53 -7.02 -36.14
CA ALA A 216 8.47 -6.54 -37.50
C ALA A 216 8.55 -7.70 -38.52
N ARG A 217 9.36 -8.73 -38.27
CA ARG A 217 9.41 -9.94 -39.10
C ARG A 217 8.11 -10.73 -39.08
N VAL A 218 7.51 -10.90 -37.86
CA VAL A 218 6.20 -11.56 -37.71
C VAL A 218 5.15 -10.83 -38.55
N LEU A 219 5.10 -9.50 -38.49
CA LEU A 219 4.17 -8.67 -39.26
C LEU A 219 4.41 -8.83 -40.76
N ALA A 220 5.67 -8.80 -41.20
CA ALA A 220 6.04 -8.95 -42.62
C ALA A 220 5.66 -10.34 -43.19
N LEU A 221 5.57 -11.37 -42.35
CA LEU A 221 5.13 -12.71 -42.70
C LEU A 221 3.60 -12.91 -42.61
N GLY A 222 2.84 -11.82 -42.41
CA GLY A 222 1.38 -11.88 -42.35
C GLY A 222 0.85 -12.21 -40.92
N GLY A 223 1.70 -12.17 -39.91
CA GLY A 223 1.27 -12.28 -38.50
C GLY A 223 0.55 -11.00 -38.04
N GLY A 224 -0.29 -11.14 -37.02
CA GLY A 224 -0.96 -9.99 -36.41
C GLY A 224 -0.04 -9.17 -35.50
N GLY A 225 -0.44 -7.92 -35.23
CA GLY A 225 0.21 -7.03 -34.27
C GLY A 225 0.67 -5.71 -34.86
N THR A 226 1.27 -4.86 -34.03
CA THR A 226 1.72 -3.50 -34.41
C THR A 226 3.13 -3.49 -35.04
N GLY A 227 3.83 -4.64 -35.08
CA GLY A 227 5.22 -4.73 -35.50
C GLY A 227 6.23 -4.17 -34.49
N THR A 228 5.79 -3.82 -33.28
CA THR A 228 6.62 -3.35 -32.17
C THR A 228 6.42 -4.22 -30.94
N ALA A 229 7.48 -4.41 -30.17
CA ALA A 229 7.46 -5.17 -28.91
C ALA A 229 7.05 -4.25 -27.74
N THR A 230 5.77 -3.85 -27.74
CA THR A 230 5.19 -2.97 -26.73
C THR A 230 3.91 -3.57 -26.16
N TYR A 231 3.70 -3.39 -24.87
CA TYR A 231 2.41 -3.61 -24.24
C TYR A 231 1.50 -2.44 -24.58
N GLU A 232 0.28 -2.74 -24.93
CA GLU A 232 -0.68 -1.71 -25.34
C GLU A 232 -1.14 -0.85 -24.15
N ALA A 233 -1.51 0.39 -24.47
CA ALA A 233 -2.16 1.28 -23.50
C ALA A 233 -3.53 0.73 -23.13
N GLN A 234 -3.92 0.91 -21.88
CA GLN A 234 -5.23 0.50 -21.38
C GLN A 234 -5.87 1.57 -20.51
N SER A 235 -7.19 1.65 -20.55
CA SER A 235 -7.96 2.49 -19.65
C SER A 235 -9.18 1.70 -19.17
N GLN A 236 -9.40 1.69 -17.88
CA GLN A 236 -10.50 0.96 -17.26
C GLN A 236 -11.17 1.79 -16.18
N SER A 237 -12.46 1.57 -16.01
CA SER A 237 -13.25 2.10 -14.89
C SER A 237 -14.07 0.98 -14.27
N GLY A 238 -14.31 1.05 -12.99
CA GLY A 238 -15.02 -0.01 -12.28
C GLY A 238 -15.35 0.38 -10.84
N VAL A 239 -15.88 -0.59 -10.12
CA VAL A 239 -16.17 -0.45 -8.69
C VAL A 239 -14.88 -0.59 -7.90
N ALA A 240 -14.63 0.35 -6.99
CA ALA A 240 -13.60 0.26 -5.96
C ALA A 240 -14.23 -0.25 -4.68
N TYR A 241 -13.65 -1.27 -4.06
CA TYR A 241 -14.07 -1.70 -2.73
C TYR A 241 -12.90 -2.24 -1.92
N ASN A 242 -12.95 -2.02 -0.63
CA ASN A 242 -12.11 -2.72 0.33
C ASN A 242 -12.93 -3.12 1.56
N LEU A 243 -12.46 -4.12 2.26
CA LEU A 243 -13.03 -4.59 3.51
C LEU A 243 -11.90 -5.07 4.41
N SER A 244 -11.93 -4.66 5.66
CA SER A 244 -11.03 -5.17 6.69
C SER A 244 -11.80 -5.41 7.98
N ALA A 245 -11.49 -6.49 8.65
CA ALA A 245 -12.00 -6.78 9.98
C ALA A 245 -10.87 -7.30 10.85
N GLY A 246 -10.85 -6.87 12.09
CA GLY A 246 -9.88 -7.35 13.04
C GLY A 246 -10.45 -7.31 14.45
N GLY A 247 -9.94 -8.20 15.31
CA GLY A 247 -10.32 -8.28 16.71
C GLY A 247 -9.12 -8.64 17.57
N GLU A 248 -9.18 -8.22 18.82
CA GLU A 248 -8.20 -8.56 19.85
C GLU A 248 -8.94 -8.93 21.14
N TYR A 249 -8.56 -10.08 21.72
CA TYR A 249 -9.06 -10.57 23.00
C TYR A 249 -7.94 -10.57 24.04
N GLN A 250 -8.22 -10.01 25.21
CA GLN A 250 -7.31 -9.98 26.35
C GLN A 250 -7.37 -11.32 27.11
N LEU A 251 -6.37 -12.17 26.92
CA LEU A 251 -6.25 -13.47 27.61
C LEU A 251 -5.84 -13.31 29.09
N SER A 252 -5.03 -12.28 29.37
CA SER A 252 -4.59 -11.93 30.71
C SER A 252 -4.13 -10.46 30.74
N ARG A 253 -3.74 -9.96 31.92
CA ARG A 253 -3.17 -8.60 32.05
C ARG A 253 -1.90 -8.38 31.21
N TYR A 254 -1.26 -9.44 30.71
CA TYR A 254 0.01 -9.41 29.97
C TYR A 254 -0.10 -9.96 28.57
N ALA A 255 -1.16 -10.69 28.24
CA ALA A 255 -1.26 -11.42 26.97
C ALA A 255 -2.56 -11.11 26.23
N PHE A 256 -2.44 -10.93 24.92
CA PHE A 256 -3.54 -10.62 24.02
C PHE A 256 -3.43 -11.49 22.77
N LEU A 257 -4.54 -12.05 22.35
CA LEU A 257 -4.69 -12.78 21.09
C LEU A 257 -5.46 -11.90 20.12
N GLY A 258 -4.90 -11.68 18.93
CA GLY A 258 -5.56 -10.88 17.92
C GLY A 258 -5.49 -11.52 16.55
N GLY A 259 -6.37 -11.05 15.66
CA GLY A 259 -6.40 -11.44 14.27
C GLY A 259 -6.97 -10.34 13.39
N LEU A 260 -6.61 -10.39 12.12
CA LEU A 260 -7.12 -9.48 11.10
C LEU A 260 -7.32 -10.22 9.78
N VAL A 261 -8.30 -9.76 9.02
CA VAL A 261 -8.54 -10.14 7.63
C VAL A 261 -8.74 -8.88 6.82
N GLN A 262 -8.27 -8.88 5.59
CA GLN A 262 -8.45 -7.77 4.67
C GLN A 262 -8.68 -8.26 3.25
N LEU A 263 -9.47 -7.51 2.52
CA LEU A 263 -9.78 -7.70 1.11
C LEU A 263 -9.74 -6.34 0.43
N ASP A 264 -9.03 -6.25 -0.66
CA ASP A 264 -8.91 -5.03 -1.46
C ASP A 264 -9.04 -5.35 -2.95
N ASN A 265 -9.59 -4.40 -3.71
CA ASN A 265 -9.61 -4.50 -5.15
C ASN A 265 -9.23 -3.18 -5.82
N SER A 266 -8.48 -3.29 -6.90
CA SER A 266 -8.22 -2.23 -7.85
C SER A 266 -8.48 -2.76 -9.26
N SER A 267 -9.72 -2.61 -9.73
CA SER A 267 -10.17 -3.11 -11.04
C SER A 267 -9.93 -4.61 -11.22
N ASN A 268 -8.90 -5.01 -11.96
CA ASN A 268 -8.58 -6.42 -12.23
C ASN A 268 -7.66 -7.06 -11.18
N TYR A 269 -7.20 -6.30 -10.21
CA TYR A 269 -6.35 -6.78 -9.14
C TYR A 269 -7.18 -6.99 -7.87
N ARG A 270 -7.09 -8.18 -7.29
CA ARG A 270 -7.68 -8.50 -5.99
C ARG A 270 -6.60 -9.00 -5.06
N GLN A 271 -6.56 -8.43 -3.89
CA GLN A 271 -5.67 -8.87 -2.82
C GLN A 271 -6.49 -9.23 -1.58
N TRP A 272 -6.12 -10.30 -0.92
CA TRP A 272 -6.64 -10.62 0.39
C TRP A 272 -5.49 -10.98 1.33
N GLY A 273 -5.67 -10.73 2.59
CA GLY A 273 -4.70 -11.09 3.62
C GLY A 273 -5.43 -11.52 4.88
N ALA A 274 -4.85 -12.45 5.60
CA ALA A 274 -5.28 -12.84 6.93
C ALA A 274 -4.06 -13.04 7.82
N GLY A 275 -4.18 -12.66 9.08
CA GLY A 275 -3.10 -12.81 10.05
C GLY A 275 -3.65 -13.01 11.46
N MET A 276 -2.87 -13.73 12.25
CA MET A 276 -3.08 -13.87 13.70
C MET A 276 -1.81 -13.46 14.42
N TYR A 277 -1.95 -12.93 15.62
CA TYR A 277 -0.82 -12.55 16.44
C TYR A 277 -1.11 -12.79 17.93
N LEU A 278 -0.03 -13.05 18.67
CA LEU A 278 0.01 -12.96 20.13
C LEU A 278 0.84 -11.73 20.51
N ARG A 279 0.27 -10.87 21.33
CA ARG A 279 0.96 -9.69 21.86
C ARG A 279 1.16 -9.83 23.36
N PHE A 280 2.38 -9.58 23.79
CA PHE A 280 2.72 -9.58 25.21
C PHE A 280 3.09 -8.16 25.64
N SER A 281 2.64 -7.77 26.83
CA SER A 281 2.99 -6.51 27.48
C SER A 281 3.96 -6.78 28.63
N PHE A 282 5.02 -6.00 28.72
CA PHE A 282 5.95 -6.08 29.87
C PHE A 282 5.36 -5.53 31.15
N TYR A 283 4.33 -4.69 31.05
CA TYR A 283 3.60 -4.14 32.19
C TYR A 283 2.16 -4.62 32.18
N PRO A 284 1.58 -4.89 33.38
CA PRO A 284 0.21 -5.34 33.45
C PRO A 284 -0.74 -4.24 33.00
N ARG A 285 -1.68 -4.60 32.16
CA ARG A 285 -2.74 -3.69 31.76
C ARG A 285 -3.84 -3.68 32.83
N THR A 286 -4.16 -2.51 33.37
CA THR A 286 -5.15 -2.32 34.45
C THR A 286 -6.42 -1.61 33.99
N GLY A 287 -6.50 -1.18 32.75
CA GLY A 287 -7.67 -0.51 32.16
C GLY A 287 -8.36 -1.35 31.08
N PRO A 288 -9.46 -0.84 30.51
CA PRO A 288 -10.17 -1.52 29.43
C PRO A 288 -9.26 -1.74 28.21
N VAL A 289 -9.58 -2.74 27.41
CA VAL A 289 -8.85 -3.04 26.16
C VAL A 289 -8.81 -1.82 25.23
N LEU A 290 -7.78 -1.74 24.38
CA LEU A 290 -7.64 -0.62 23.44
C LEU A 290 -8.78 -0.62 22.43
N MET A 291 -9.33 0.56 22.21
CA MET A 291 -10.28 0.80 21.14
C MET A 291 -9.89 2.09 20.36
N PRO A 292 -9.72 2.03 19.06
CA PRO A 292 -9.67 0.79 18.28
C PRO A 292 -8.49 -0.07 18.71
N MET A 293 -8.59 -1.38 18.48
CA MET A 293 -7.45 -2.28 18.72
C MET A 293 -6.23 -1.79 17.92
N SER A 294 -5.04 -2.07 18.42
CA SER A 294 -3.78 -1.75 17.74
C SER A 294 -3.18 -3.04 17.16
N PRO A 295 -3.65 -3.47 15.97
CA PRO A 295 -3.14 -4.70 15.37
C PRO A 295 -1.66 -4.52 15.01
N TYR A 296 -0.97 -5.65 14.90
CA TYR A 296 0.36 -5.67 14.30
C TYR A 296 0.27 -5.13 12.87
N VAL A 297 1.08 -4.13 12.56
CA VAL A 297 1.23 -3.62 11.20
C VAL A 297 2.50 -4.20 10.63
N SER A 298 2.39 -4.90 9.50
CA SER A 298 3.55 -5.44 8.79
C SER A 298 4.52 -4.32 8.42
N PRO A 299 5.84 -4.46 8.64
CA PRO A 299 6.82 -3.48 8.19
C PRO A 299 6.92 -3.41 6.65
N TYR A 300 6.27 -4.32 5.95
CA TYR A 300 6.23 -4.36 4.48
C TYR A 300 5.01 -3.64 3.89
N GLY A 301 4.14 -3.05 4.72
CA GLY A 301 3.04 -2.21 4.25
C GLY A 301 1.83 -2.97 3.72
N LEU A 302 1.46 -4.07 4.35
CA LEU A 302 0.14 -4.70 4.16
C LEU A 302 -0.92 -4.03 5.02
#